data_d07dca0b1beb560ca55e84ea7087ef51
#
_entry.id   d07dca0b1beb560ca55e84ea7087ef51
#
_cell.length_a   1.000
_cell.length_b   1.000
_cell.length_c   1.000
_cell.angle_alpha   90.00
_cell.angle_beta   90.00
_cell.angle_gamma   90.00
#
_symmetry.space_group_name_H-M   'P 1'
#
loop_
_entity.id
_entity.type
_entity.pdbx_description
1 polymer ?
#
loop_
_entity_poly.entity_id
_entity_poly.type
_entity_poly.pdbx_seq_one_letter_code
_entity_poly.pdbx_strand_id
1 'polypeptide(L)'
;LTPDVCAVISAEETFTLKNTLGLDLSHSSNMICAMASSIARDGDHASVGSGLRWGYGLDALKADEIAAECNKDALLKLEAERMKSGVYPVVIKNTAMADLLTTFRGIFSADNAQKGLSLLAGREGEAIASASVTLTDDPLMPWGMASCPFDREGAATYTKNIIDGGVLKTLLHNR
;
A
#
# COMPACT_ATOMS: atom_id res chain seq x y z
N LEU A 1 24.09 -16.17 3.08
CA LEU A 1 23.46 -14.86 2.97
C LEU A 1 24.45 -13.84 2.43
N THR A 2 24.04 -13.10 1.42
CA THR A 2 24.86 -12.02 0.80
C THR A 2 23.96 -10.78 0.65
N PRO A 3 24.42 -9.60 1.07
CA PRO A 3 23.71 -8.36 0.78
C PRO A 3 23.58 -8.16 -0.74
N ASP A 4 22.44 -7.67 -1.19
CA ASP A 4 22.15 -7.38 -2.60
C ASP A 4 21.92 -5.87 -2.80
N VAL A 5 20.90 -5.32 -2.14
CA VAL A 5 20.61 -3.89 -2.17
C VAL A 5 20.61 -3.34 -0.76
N CYS A 6 21.15 -2.13 -0.59
CA CYS A 6 20.98 -1.32 0.60
C CYS A 6 20.86 0.15 0.15
N ALA A 7 19.70 0.75 0.39
CA ALA A 7 19.44 2.10 -0.06
C ALA A 7 18.64 2.91 0.97
N VAL A 8 18.96 4.19 1.05
CA VAL A 8 18.16 5.20 1.78
C VAL A 8 17.75 6.27 0.78
N ILE A 9 16.46 6.57 0.75
CA ILE A 9 15.84 7.56 -0.13
C ILE A 9 15.18 8.61 0.75
N SER A 10 15.48 9.87 0.51
CA SER A 10 14.79 11.02 1.12
C SER A 10 14.16 11.85 0.01
N ALA A 11 12.91 12.21 0.19
CA ALA A 11 12.17 13.03 -0.76
C ALA A 11 11.38 14.11 -0.01
N GLU A 12 11.31 15.28 -0.61
CA GLU A 12 10.43 16.38 -0.21
C GLU A 12 9.63 16.80 -1.44
N GLU A 13 8.33 16.97 -1.27
CA GLU A 13 7.43 17.39 -2.34
C GLU A 13 6.58 18.56 -1.87
N THR A 14 6.42 19.56 -2.72
CA THR A 14 5.42 20.61 -2.55
C THR A 14 4.49 20.60 -3.75
N PHE A 15 3.21 20.35 -3.49
CA PHE A 15 2.14 20.37 -4.47
C PHE A 15 1.34 21.66 -4.33
N THR A 16 1.24 22.44 -5.42
CA THR A 16 0.46 23.68 -5.47
C THR A 16 -0.57 23.60 -6.60
N LEU A 17 -1.83 23.91 -6.27
CA LEU A 17 -2.94 23.94 -7.21
C LEU A 17 -3.56 25.34 -7.25
N LYS A 18 -3.59 25.93 -8.44
CA LYS A 18 -4.17 27.27 -8.67
C LYS A 18 -5.06 27.24 -9.90
N ASN A 19 -6.11 28.07 -9.88
CA ASN A 19 -6.94 28.28 -11.06
C ASN A 19 -7.41 29.74 -11.18
N THR A 20 -8.04 30.08 -12.31
CA THR A 20 -8.53 31.44 -12.58
C THR A 20 -9.76 31.86 -11.77
N LEU A 21 -10.37 30.91 -11.02
CA LEU A 21 -11.52 31.13 -10.16
C LEU A 21 -11.14 31.47 -8.72
N GLY A 22 -9.83 31.66 -8.44
CA GLY A 22 -9.31 32.05 -7.14
C GLY A 22 -8.89 30.89 -6.24
N LEU A 23 -8.89 29.64 -6.73
CA LEU A 23 -8.31 28.53 -5.98
C LEU A 23 -6.79 28.73 -5.86
N ASP A 24 -6.27 28.69 -4.64
CA ASP A 24 -4.83 28.75 -4.33
C ASP A 24 -4.55 27.85 -3.13
N LEU A 25 -4.16 26.62 -3.38
CA LEU A 25 -3.90 25.60 -2.39
C LEU A 25 -2.44 25.12 -2.52
N SER A 26 -1.80 24.88 -1.37
CA SER A 26 -0.47 24.29 -1.32
C SER A 26 -0.36 23.30 -0.18
N HIS A 27 0.33 22.18 -0.43
CA HIS A 27 0.64 21.15 0.55
C HIS A 27 2.07 20.69 0.37
N SER A 28 2.81 20.59 1.47
CA SER A 28 4.18 20.09 1.48
C SER A 28 4.23 18.81 2.32
N SER A 29 4.96 17.84 1.82
CA SER A 29 5.23 16.60 2.53
C SER A 29 6.68 16.18 2.33
N ASN A 30 7.22 15.42 3.27
CA ASN A 30 8.51 14.78 3.15
C ASN A 30 8.39 13.31 3.51
N MET A 31 9.31 12.50 3.02
CA MET A 31 9.45 11.12 3.45
C MET A 31 10.91 10.70 3.45
N ILE A 32 11.24 9.75 4.29
CA ILE A 32 12.49 9.01 4.23
C ILE A 32 12.16 7.51 4.22
N CYS A 33 12.88 6.77 3.38
CA CYS A 33 12.70 5.33 3.21
C CYS A 33 14.07 4.65 3.25
N ALA A 34 14.17 3.55 3.97
CA ALA A 34 15.31 2.64 3.88
C ALA A 34 14.83 1.27 3.44
N MET A 35 15.56 0.69 2.50
CA MET A 35 15.31 -0.66 1.99
C MET A 35 16.61 -1.46 1.97
N ALA A 36 16.49 -2.74 2.25
CA ALA A 36 17.56 -3.70 2.06
C ALA A 36 17.01 -4.99 1.46
N SER A 37 17.85 -5.68 0.69
CA SER A 37 17.60 -7.05 0.27
C SER A 37 18.85 -7.91 0.51
N SER A 38 18.61 -9.19 0.74
CA SER A 38 19.66 -10.19 0.87
C SER A 38 19.32 -11.42 0.03
N ILE A 39 20.37 -12.08 -0.46
CA ILE A 39 20.28 -13.34 -1.22
C ILE A 39 20.71 -14.48 -0.30
N ALA A 40 19.84 -15.45 -0.11
CA ALA A 40 20.19 -16.74 0.48
C ALA A 40 20.48 -17.76 -0.64
N ARG A 41 21.49 -18.59 -0.46
CA ARG A 41 21.86 -19.67 -1.39
C ARG A 41 22.12 -20.97 -0.66
N ASP A 42 21.65 -22.06 -1.25
CA ASP A 42 21.99 -23.42 -0.87
C ASP A 42 22.13 -24.27 -2.15
N GLY A 43 23.38 -24.63 -2.51
CA GLY A 43 23.68 -25.22 -3.80
C GLY A 43 23.19 -24.35 -4.97
N ASP A 44 22.36 -24.94 -5.83
CA ASP A 44 21.76 -24.27 -6.98
C ASP A 44 20.48 -23.47 -6.64
N HIS A 45 19.99 -23.59 -5.41
CA HIS A 45 18.82 -22.84 -4.95
C HIS A 45 19.22 -21.44 -4.48
N ALA A 46 18.45 -20.45 -4.88
CA ALA A 46 18.62 -19.08 -4.42
C ALA A 46 17.27 -18.41 -4.18
N SER A 47 17.21 -17.59 -3.15
CA SER A 47 16.03 -16.79 -2.83
C SER A 47 16.43 -15.39 -2.41
N VAL A 48 15.52 -14.43 -2.57
CA VAL A 48 15.71 -13.04 -2.18
C VAL A 48 14.71 -12.67 -1.10
N GLY A 49 15.21 -12.14 -0.01
CA GLY A 49 14.41 -11.50 1.02
C GLY A 49 14.57 -9.99 0.98
N SER A 50 13.55 -9.26 1.35
CA SER A 50 13.54 -7.81 1.38
C SER A 50 12.95 -7.27 2.68
N GLY A 51 13.48 -6.13 3.12
CA GLY A 51 12.97 -5.35 4.25
C GLY A 51 12.86 -3.89 3.86
N LEU A 52 11.79 -3.23 4.32
CA LEU A 52 11.49 -1.84 4.01
C LEU A 52 10.97 -1.15 5.26
N ARG A 53 11.49 0.05 5.51
CA ARG A 53 10.91 1.00 6.48
C ARG A 53 10.87 2.37 5.86
N TRP A 54 9.85 3.12 6.23
CA TRP A 54 9.67 4.49 5.81
C TRP A 54 9.05 5.30 6.94
N GLY A 55 9.24 6.62 6.87
CA GLY A 55 8.80 7.56 7.89
C GLY A 55 9.19 8.99 7.54
N TYR A 56 9.27 9.84 8.54
CA TYR A 56 9.54 11.28 8.39
C TYR A 56 10.89 11.71 8.99
N GLY A 57 11.64 10.79 9.54
CA GLY A 57 12.96 11.01 10.13
C GLY A 57 13.78 9.74 10.19
N LEU A 58 15.09 9.89 10.39
CA LEU A 58 16.03 8.77 10.44
C LEU A 58 15.69 7.75 11.54
N ASP A 59 15.10 8.18 12.64
CA ASP A 59 14.72 7.31 13.77
C ASP A 59 13.67 6.26 13.39
N ALA A 60 12.88 6.53 12.33
CA ALA A 60 11.87 5.59 11.83
C ALA A 60 12.49 4.42 11.05
N LEU A 61 13.72 4.52 10.58
CA LEU A 61 14.29 3.58 9.61
C LEU A 61 14.67 2.22 10.21
N LYS A 62 15.08 2.16 11.49
CA LYS A 62 15.32 0.89 12.19
C LYS A 62 16.19 -0.10 11.39
N ALA A 63 17.42 0.27 11.05
CA ALA A 63 18.29 -0.49 10.15
C ALA A 63 18.48 -1.96 10.56
N ASP A 64 18.61 -2.23 11.86
CA ASP A 64 18.77 -3.59 12.36
C ASP A 64 17.52 -4.45 12.13
N GLU A 65 16.32 -3.86 12.26
CA GLU A 65 15.06 -4.55 11.98
C GLU A 65 14.92 -4.85 10.49
N ILE A 66 15.31 -3.93 9.59
CA ILE A 66 15.32 -4.14 8.14
C ILE A 66 16.26 -5.29 7.78
N ALA A 67 17.48 -5.29 8.34
CA ALA A 67 18.46 -6.33 8.10
C ALA A 67 17.98 -7.71 8.60
N ALA A 68 17.39 -7.76 9.79
CA ALA A 68 16.84 -9.00 10.33
C ALA A 68 15.66 -9.51 9.49
N GLU A 69 14.77 -8.62 9.04
CA GLU A 69 13.62 -8.99 8.22
C GLU A 69 14.04 -9.53 6.85
N CYS A 70 14.93 -8.84 6.12
CA CYS A 70 15.35 -9.31 4.80
C CYS A 70 16.10 -10.66 4.88
N ASN A 71 16.94 -10.87 5.89
CA ASN A 71 17.64 -12.13 6.08
C ASN A 71 16.65 -13.28 6.41
N LYS A 72 15.70 -13.03 7.32
CA LYS A 72 14.67 -14.03 7.67
C LYS A 72 13.81 -14.39 6.47
N ASP A 73 13.38 -13.39 5.69
CA ASP A 73 12.54 -13.59 4.51
C ASP A 73 13.27 -14.39 3.43
N ALA A 74 14.56 -14.11 3.20
CA ALA A 74 15.39 -14.87 2.27
C ALA A 74 15.52 -16.35 2.69
N LEU A 75 15.79 -16.63 3.96
CA LEU A 75 15.93 -18.00 4.47
C LEU A 75 14.60 -18.76 4.38
N LEU A 76 13.48 -18.16 4.77
CA LEU A 76 12.16 -18.80 4.69
C LEU A 76 11.78 -19.15 3.24
N LYS A 77 12.10 -18.28 2.28
CA LYS A 77 11.80 -18.52 0.87
C LYS A 77 12.72 -19.58 0.25
N LEU A 78 13.94 -19.73 0.78
CA LEU A 78 14.88 -20.77 0.32
C LEU A 78 14.34 -22.18 0.57
N GLU A 79 13.61 -22.37 1.65
CA GLU A 79 12.97 -23.65 2.03
C GLU A 79 11.63 -23.88 1.33
N ALA A 80 11.15 -22.90 0.52
CA ALA A 80 9.85 -23.00 -0.11
C ALA A 80 9.82 -24.02 -1.26
N GLU A 81 8.82 -24.89 -1.26
CA GLU A 81 8.59 -25.88 -2.31
C GLU A 81 7.40 -25.49 -3.19
N ARG A 82 7.37 -26.05 -4.39
CA ARG A 82 6.24 -25.87 -5.31
C ARG A 82 5.02 -26.63 -4.81
N MET A 83 3.93 -25.92 -4.61
CA MET A 83 2.64 -26.51 -4.28
C MET A 83 1.95 -27.06 -5.54
N LYS A 84 1.20 -28.16 -5.39
CA LYS A 84 0.28 -28.62 -6.43
C LYS A 84 -0.91 -27.66 -6.53
N SER A 85 -1.50 -27.56 -7.74
CA SER A 85 -2.75 -26.81 -7.89
C SER A 85 -3.85 -27.43 -7.04
N GLY A 86 -4.61 -26.60 -6.33
CA GLY A 86 -5.65 -27.05 -5.42
C GLY A 86 -6.34 -25.89 -4.71
N VAL A 87 -7.28 -26.23 -3.82
CA VAL A 87 -7.94 -25.28 -2.92
C VAL A 87 -7.35 -25.46 -1.53
N TYR A 88 -6.83 -24.40 -0.97
CA TYR A 88 -6.14 -24.43 0.31
C TYR A 88 -6.65 -23.31 1.23
N PRO A 89 -6.72 -23.54 2.55
CA PRO A 89 -6.81 -22.44 3.50
C PRO A 89 -5.51 -21.64 3.47
N VAL A 90 -5.61 -20.31 3.32
CA VAL A 90 -4.45 -19.43 3.17
C VAL A 90 -4.43 -18.37 4.25
N VAL A 91 -3.27 -18.20 4.89
CA VAL A 91 -2.98 -17.04 5.75
C VAL A 91 -2.07 -16.09 4.96
N ILE A 92 -2.54 -14.88 4.73
CA ILE A 92 -1.79 -13.87 3.96
C ILE A 92 -1.11 -12.92 4.94
N LYS A 93 0.22 -12.76 4.81
CA LYS A 93 0.98 -11.76 5.59
C LYS A 93 0.41 -10.36 5.29
N ASN A 94 0.36 -9.49 6.31
CA ASN A 94 -0.16 -8.13 6.17
C ASN A 94 0.51 -7.32 5.04
N THR A 95 1.83 -7.42 4.87
CA THR A 95 2.56 -6.77 3.77
C THR A 95 2.11 -7.29 2.40
N ALA A 96 1.95 -8.61 2.24
CA ALA A 96 1.45 -9.20 1.00
C ALA A 96 -0.02 -8.81 0.72
N MET A 97 -0.84 -8.65 1.76
CA MET A 97 -2.21 -8.13 1.61
C MET A 97 -2.20 -6.66 1.17
N ALA A 98 -1.30 -5.84 1.70
CA ALA A 98 -1.14 -4.46 1.26
C ALA A 98 -0.73 -4.37 -0.22
N ASP A 99 0.17 -5.24 -0.69
CA ASP A 99 0.57 -5.33 -2.09
C ASP A 99 -0.60 -5.76 -3.00
N LEU A 100 -1.40 -6.73 -2.55
CA LEU A 100 -2.62 -7.15 -3.27
C LEU A 100 -3.63 -6.00 -3.37
N LEU A 101 -3.92 -5.30 -2.27
CA LEU A 101 -4.84 -4.16 -2.26
C LEU A 101 -4.32 -3.04 -3.16
N THR A 102 -3.02 -2.76 -3.14
CA THR A 102 -2.40 -1.76 -4.01
C THR A 102 -2.53 -2.14 -5.49
N THR A 103 -2.30 -3.41 -5.82
CA THR A 103 -2.40 -3.92 -7.19
C THR A 103 -3.83 -3.83 -7.71
N PHE A 104 -4.81 -4.19 -6.89
CA PHE A 104 -6.22 -4.23 -7.29
C PHE A 104 -7.03 -2.99 -6.88
N ARG A 105 -6.39 -1.94 -6.35
CA ARG A 105 -7.08 -0.72 -5.89
C ARG A 105 -8.04 -0.11 -6.92
N GLY A 106 -7.77 -0.33 -8.21
CA GLY A 106 -8.60 0.16 -9.30
C GLY A 106 -10.06 -0.32 -9.26
N ILE A 107 -10.35 -1.46 -8.58
CA ILE A 107 -11.72 -1.94 -8.44
C ILE A 107 -12.59 -1.02 -7.59
N PHE A 108 -11.99 -0.21 -6.71
CA PHE A 108 -12.70 0.76 -5.86
C PHE A 108 -12.88 2.13 -6.54
N SER A 109 -12.38 2.33 -7.75
CA SER A 109 -12.56 3.57 -8.50
C SER A 109 -13.95 3.66 -9.13
N ALA A 110 -14.68 4.73 -8.84
CA ALA A 110 -15.96 5.01 -9.46
C ALA A 110 -15.84 5.24 -10.98
N ASP A 111 -14.76 5.88 -11.43
CA ASP A 111 -14.46 6.06 -12.86
C ASP A 111 -14.30 4.70 -13.58
N ASN A 112 -13.56 3.76 -12.97
CA ASN A 112 -13.45 2.40 -13.50
C ASN A 112 -14.80 1.66 -13.49
N ALA A 113 -15.63 1.87 -12.47
CA ALA A 113 -16.96 1.28 -12.42
C ALA A 113 -17.86 1.82 -13.56
N GLN A 114 -17.84 3.12 -13.82
CA GLN A 114 -18.58 3.74 -14.93
C GLN A 114 -18.10 3.25 -16.31
N LYS A 115 -16.83 2.92 -16.45
CA LYS A 115 -16.23 2.35 -17.66
C LYS A 115 -16.44 0.84 -17.80
N GLY A 116 -17.12 0.18 -16.83
CA GLY A 116 -17.31 -1.28 -16.85
C GLY A 116 -16.03 -2.07 -16.51
N LEU A 117 -15.03 -1.44 -15.90
CA LEU A 117 -13.73 -2.04 -15.55
C LEU A 117 -13.65 -2.46 -14.07
N SER A 118 -14.73 -2.31 -13.31
CA SER A 118 -14.78 -2.72 -11.91
C SER A 118 -15.88 -3.76 -11.66
N LEU A 119 -15.52 -4.85 -10.98
CA LEU A 119 -16.46 -5.87 -10.51
C LEU A 119 -17.38 -5.37 -9.39
N LEU A 120 -17.14 -4.18 -8.86
CA LEU A 120 -17.92 -3.57 -7.77
C LEU A 120 -18.94 -2.54 -8.28
N ALA A 121 -19.05 -2.36 -9.60
CA ALA A 121 -20.01 -1.42 -10.20
C ALA A 121 -21.45 -1.78 -9.80
N GLY A 122 -22.15 -0.82 -9.17
CA GLY A 122 -23.54 -0.99 -8.74
C GLY A 122 -23.76 -1.91 -7.54
N ARG A 123 -22.69 -2.26 -6.81
CA ARG A 123 -22.76 -3.18 -5.66
C ARG A 123 -22.68 -2.47 -4.31
N GLU A 124 -22.83 -1.15 -4.27
CA GLU A 124 -22.93 -0.40 -3.02
C GLU A 124 -24.13 -0.89 -2.20
N GLY A 125 -23.91 -1.14 -0.92
CA GLY A 125 -24.87 -1.75 0.01
C GLY A 125 -24.79 -3.27 0.10
N GLU A 126 -24.05 -3.96 -0.79
CA GLU A 126 -23.90 -5.40 -0.75
C GLU A 126 -22.76 -5.83 0.18
N ALA A 127 -22.90 -7.03 0.78
CA ALA A 127 -21.82 -7.69 1.50
C ALA A 127 -20.85 -8.31 0.46
N ILE A 128 -19.63 -7.77 0.40
CA ILE A 128 -18.58 -8.21 -0.54
C ILE A 128 -17.38 -8.87 0.15
N ALA A 129 -17.36 -8.81 1.48
CA ALA A 129 -16.29 -9.39 2.29
C ALA A 129 -16.87 -9.92 3.62
N SER A 130 -16.03 -10.58 4.42
CA SER A 130 -16.40 -10.98 5.79
C SER A 130 -16.75 -9.74 6.64
N ALA A 131 -17.69 -9.89 7.57
CA ALA A 131 -18.08 -8.86 8.53
C ALA A 131 -16.91 -8.33 9.40
N SER A 132 -15.80 -9.05 9.46
CA SER A 132 -14.58 -8.61 10.14
C SER A 132 -13.73 -7.63 9.31
N VAL A 133 -14.08 -7.40 8.04
CA VAL A 133 -13.30 -6.55 7.13
C VAL A 133 -13.86 -5.13 7.10
N THR A 134 -13.02 -4.18 7.44
CA THR A 134 -13.25 -2.73 7.23
C THR A 134 -12.07 -2.17 6.44
N LEU A 135 -12.36 -1.45 5.36
CA LEU A 135 -11.40 -0.74 4.53
C LEU A 135 -11.72 0.76 4.57
N THR A 136 -10.80 1.52 5.14
CA THR A 136 -10.95 2.98 5.30
C THR A 136 -10.00 3.70 4.35
N ASP A 137 -10.52 4.70 3.64
CA ASP A 137 -9.74 5.74 2.97
C ASP A 137 -9.58 6.91 3.95
N ASP A 138 -8.36 7.12 4.43
CA ASP A 138 -8.05 8.18 5.40
C ASP A 138 -6.96 9.12 4.86
N PRO A 139 -7.34 10.10 4.04
CA PRO A 139 -6.40 11.07 3.48
C PRO A 139 -5.86 12.08 4.50
N LEU A 140 -6.34 12.05 5.73
CA LEU A 140 -5.93 12.94 6.82
C LEU A 140 -5.18 12.20 7.93
N MET A 141 -4.82 10.92 7.69
CA MET A 141 -4.09 10.10 8.65
C MET A 141 -2.82 10.83 9.10
N PRO A 142 -2.62 11.06 10.40
CA PRO A 142 -1.36 11.57 10.91
C PRO A 142 -0.20 10.66 10.45
N TRP A 143 0.83 11.26 9.88
CA TRP A 143 1.99 10.54 9.37
C TRP A 143 1.69 9.55 8.21
N GLY A 144 0.58 9.75 7.49
CA GLY A 144 0.27 9.00 6.27
C GLY A 144 1.09 9.53 5.09
N MET A 145 1.81 8.65 4.36
CA MET A 145 2.70 9.05 3.24
C MET A 145 2.00 9.81 2.12
N ALA A 146 0.72 9.55 1.91
CA ALA A 146 -0.09 10.17 0.87
C ALA A 146 -1.18 11.09 1.44
N SER A 147 -1.09 11.43 2.73
CA SER A 147 -2.06 12.33 3.36
C SER A 147 -1.98 13.72 2.73
N CYS A 148 -3.13 14.21 2.29
CA CYS A 148 -3.27 15.54 1.69
C CYS A 148 -4.67 16.08 1.97
N PRO A 149 -4.83 17.33 2.42
CA PRO A 149 -6.14 17.89 2.78
C PRO A 149 -7.03 18.21 1.58
N PHE A 150 -6.53 18.10 0.37
CA PHE A 150 -7.28 18.31 -0.87
C PHE A 150 -6.78 17.36 -1.96
N ASP A 151 -7.66 17.05 -2.90
CA ASP A 151 -7.34 16.21 -4.05
C ASP A 151 -6.73 17.02 -5.22
N ARG A 152 -6.44 16.36 -6.34
CA ARG A 152 -5.86 17.00 -7.52
C ARG A 152 -6.82 17.94 -8.25
N GLU A 153 -8.10 17.95 -7.90
CA GLU A 153 -9.12 18.85 -8.41
C GLU A 153 -9.39 20.02 -7.45
N GLY A 154 -8.72 20.01 -6.27
CA GLY A 154 -8.86 21.03 -5.23
C GLY A 154 -10.06 20.83 -4.32
N ALA A 155 -10.67 19.66 -4.35
CA ALA A 155 -11.72 19.32 -3.41
C ALA A 155 -11.11 18.89 -2.08
N ALA A 156 -11.75 19.31 -0.96
CA ALA A 156 -11.34 18.88 0.37
C ALA A 156 -11.50 17.35 0.49
N THR A 157 -10.47 16.70 1.00
CA THR A 157 -10.49 15.27 1.31
C THR A 157 -11.10 15.01 2.68
N TYR A 158 -11.64 13.82 2.90
CA TYR A 158 -12.21 13.41 4.18
C TYR A 158 -12.12 11.90 4.36
N THR A 159 -12.05 11.47 5.61
CA THR A 159 -12.01 10.06 5.98
C THR A 159 -13.35 9.38 5.73
N LYS A 160 -13.34 8.20 5.09
CA LYS A 160 -14.55 7.41 4.82
C LYS A 160 -14.25 5.92 4.77
N ASN A 161 -15.24 5.10 5.11
CA ASN A 161 -15.15 3.67 4.92
C ASN A 161 -15.60 3.30 3.49
N ILE A 162 -14.72 2.65 2.74
CA ILE A 162 -15.03 2.01 1.46
C ILE A 162 -15.79 0.72 1.72
N ILE A 163 -15.29 -0.09 2.65
CA ILE A 163 -15.95 -1.28 3.18
C ILE A 163 -16.12 -1.10 4.68
N ASP A 164 -17.29 -1.38 5.21
CA ASP A 164 -17.58 -1.32 6.62
C ASP A 164 -18.33 -2.57 7.08
N GLY A 165 -17.71 -3.36 7.96
CA GLY A 165 -18.26 -4.63 8.39
C GLY A 165 -18.58 -5.58 7.23
N GLY A 166 -17.72 -5.63 6.21
CA GLY A 166 -17.88 -6.45 5.02
C GLY A 166 -18.78 -5.87 3.93
N VAL A 167 -19.50 -4.77 4.20
CA VAL A 167 -20.43 -4.13 3.27
C VAL A 167 -19.75 -3.02 2.50
N LEU A 168 -19.84 -3.03 1.17
CA LEU A 168 -19.39 -1.94 0.31
C LEU A 168 -20.23 -0.69 0.57
N LYS A 169 -19.64 0.38 1.07
CA LYS A 169 -20.32 1.63 1.38
C LYS A 169 -20.30 2.62 0.24
N THR A 170 -19.16 2.72 -0.44
CA THR A 170 -18.96 3.68 -1.52
C THR A 170 -17.78 3.25 -2.39
N LEU A 171 -17.72 3.77 -3.58
CA LEU A 171 -16.53 3.80 -4.41
C LEU A 171 -15.76 5.12 -4.21
N LEU A 172 -14.54 5.19 -4.74
CA LEU A 172 -13.72 6.41 -4.76
C LEU A 172 -14.11 7.23 -5.97
N HIS A 173 -14.72 8.38 -5.72
CA HIS A 173 -15.20 9.31 -6.75
C HIS A 173 -14.18 10.44 -6.96
N ASN A 174 -14.01 10.86 -8.20
CA ASN A 174 -13.53 12.18 -8.59
C ASN A 174 -14.73 13.12 -8.75
N ARG A 175 -14.50 14.41 -8.77
CA ARG A 175 -15.54 15.41 -9.05
C ARG A 175 -15.82 15.52 -10.53
#